data_1e6a1d8b56efd9396013d66613501b09
#
_entry.id   1e6a1d8b56efd9396013d66613501b09
#
_cell.length_a   1.000
_cell.length_b   1.000
_cell.length_c   1.000
_cell.angle_alpha   90.00
_cell.angle_beta   90.00
_cell.angle_gamma   90.00
#
_symmetry.space_group_name_H-M   'P 1'
#
loop_
_entity.id
_entity.type
_entity.pdbx_description
1 polymer ?
#
loop_
_entity_poly.entity_id
_entity_poly.type
_entity_poly.pdbx_seq_one_letter_code
_entity_poly.pdbx_strand_id
1 'polypeptide(L)'
;MTDFSFWIFWIAAVAIIYPYLIYPILLLLIRPFLFRPASQADDGYRPTVSIILAAYNEEECIREKLDNCLALDYPKEKIEILVGSDASEDRTNEIAETFISRGVRLFPYTERGGKMSVVNRLVAEATGEVCVFSDISELFDRDVILKLTRHFADSQIGAVTGNHIYNEENSGSPEGGGEASAGRGKKHHNDGLESNHTIMG
;
A
#
# COMPACT_ATOMS: atom_id res chain seq x y z
N MET A 1 -39.16 -41.15 -2.65
CA MET A 1 -38.90 -39.81 -3.19
C MET A 1 -38.63 -38.77 -2.11
N THR A 2 -39.09 -38.99 -0.88
CA THR A 2 -38.89 -38.09 0.29
C THR A 2 -37.45 -38.04 0.79
N ASP A 3 -36.69 -39.14 0.69
CA ASP A 3 -35.35 -39.22 1.25
C ASP A 3 -34.31 -38.43 0.48
N PHE A 4 -34.47 -38.36 -0.85
CA PHE A 4 -33.53 -37.58 -1.71
C PHE A 4 -33.64 -36.07 -1.47
N SER A 5 -34.87 -35.51 -1.41
CA SER A 5 -35.11 -34.09 -1.11
C SER A 5 -34.67 -33.72 0.31
N PHE A 6 -34.81 -34.63 1.26
CA PHE A 6 -34.32 -34.46 2.63
C PHE A 6 -32.80 -34.34 2.69
N TRP A 7 -32.07 -35.20 1.99
CA TRP A 7 -30.61 -35.10 1.94
C TRP A 7 -30.10 -33.84 1.23
N ILE A 8 -30.76 -33.46 0.13
CA ILE A 8 -30.42 -32.20 -0.58
C ILE A 8 -30.59 -31.00 0.35
N PHE A 9 -31.69 -30.93 1.09
CA PHE A 9 -31.93 -29.84 2.03
C PHE A 9 -30.80 -29.72 3.06
N TRP A 10 -30.43 -30.86 3.70
CA TRP A 10 -29.38 -30.81 4.72
C TRP A 10 -27.99 -30.52 4.16
N ILE A 11 -27.66 -31.02 2.97
CA ILE A 11 -26.40 -30.69 2.29
C ILE A 11 -26.37 -29.20 1.97
N ALA A 12 -27.44 -28.61 1.45
CA ALA A 12 -27.53 -27.19 1.18
C ALA A 12 -27.44 -26.36 2.46
N ALA A 13 -28.12 -26.78 3.53
CA ALA A 13 -28.07 -26.11 4.83
C ALA A 13 -26.63 -26.09 5.39
N VAL A 14 -25.94 -27.21 5.34
CA VAL A 14 -24.53 -27.32 5.77
C VAL A 14 -23.62 -26.46 4.87
N ALA A 15 -23.82 -26.46 3.56
CA ALA A 15 -23.04 -25.67 2.62
C ALA A 15 -23.18 -24.16 2.86
N ILE A 16 -24.36 -23.70 3.30
CA ILE A 16 -24.61 -22.31 3.67
C ILE A 16 -23.98 -21.98 5.04
N ILE A 17 -24.13 -22.84 6.02
CA ILE A 17 -23.65 -22.59 7.39
C ILE A 17 -22.13 -22.70 7.48
N TYR A 18 -21.51 -23.59 6.69
CA TYR A 18 -20.08 -23.88 6.73
C TYR A 18 -19.19 -22.61 6.62
N PRO A 19 -19.32 -21.76 5.57
CA PRO A 19 -18.43 -20.59 5.40
C PRO A 19 -18.64 -19.51 6.46
N TYR A 20 -19.85 -19.39 7.02
CA TYR A 20 -20.19 -18.31 7.97
C TYR A 20 -19.97 -18.70 9.44
N LEU A 21 -20.07 -19.96 9.78
CA LEU A 21 -19.98 -20.41 11.17
C LEU A 21 -18.84 -21.43 11.39
N ILE A 22 -18.84 -22.52 10.65
CA ILE A 22 -17.91 -23.64 10.91
C ILE A 22 -16.48 -23.22 10.55
N TYR A 23 -16.28 -22.62 9.40
CA TYR A 23 -14.94 -22.22 8.93
C TYR A 23 -14.28 -21.15 9.82
N PRO A 24 -14.93 -20.05 10.23
CA PRO A 24 -14.36 -19.11 11.19
C PRO A 24 -14.05 -19.72 12.56
N ILE A 25 -14.93 -20.58 13.07
CA ILE A 25 -14.69 -21.29 14.34
C ILE A 25 -13.48 -22.21 14.21
N LEU A 26 -13.37 -22.95 13.11
CA LEU A 26 -12.23 -23.83 12.85
C LEU A 26 -10.92 -23.03 12.80
N LEU A 27 -10.91 -21.88 12.12
CA LEU A 27 -9.75 -20.99 12.09
C LEU A 27 -9.37 -20.49 13.49
N LEU A 28 -10.34 -20.10 14.30
CA LEU A 28 -10.09 -19.66 15.68
C LEU A 28 -9.50 -20.78 16.54
N LEU A 29 -9.95 -22.02 16.36
CA LEU A 29 -9.44 -23.19 17.10
C LEU A 29 -8.02 -23.58 16.64
N ILE A 30 -7.71 -23.43 15.36
CA ILE A 30 -6.40 -23.78 14.78
C ILE A 30 -5.38 -22.65 15.00
N ARG A 31 -5.85 -21.41 15.13
CA ARG A 31 -5.01 -20.22 15.33
C ARG A 31 -3.88 -20.39 16.36
N PRO A 32 -4.10 -20.88 17.60
CA PRO A 32 -3.03 -21.00 18.59
C PRO A 32 -1.93 -22.00 18.19
N PHE A 33 -2.23 -22.94 17.29
CA PHE A 33 -1.26 -23.92 16.81
C PHE A 33 -0.47 -23.43 15.58
N LEU A 34 -1.06 -22.52 14.79
CA LEU A 34 -0.43 -21.96 13.60
C LEU A 34 0.23 -20.61 13.86
N PHE A 35 -0.25 -19.87 14.86
CA PHE A 35 0.24 -18.54 15.16
C PHE A 35 1.51 -18.63 15.99
N ARG A 36 2.63 -18.31 15.39
CA ARG A 36 3.86 -17.98 16.11
C ARG A 36 3.86 -16.47 16.33
N PRO A 37 4.08 -15.99 17.56
CA PRO A 37 4.29 -14.56 17.76
C PRO A 37 5.46 -14.13 16.88
N ALA A 38 5.28 -13.04 16.13
CA ALA A 38 6.38 -12.47 15.38
C ALA A 38 7.55 -12.21 16.33
N SER A 39 8.75 -12.53 15.89
CA SER A 39 9.97 -12.16 16.60
C SER A 39 9.99 -10.66 16.86
N GLN A 40 10.71 -10.21 17.87
CA GLN A 40 10.82 -8.79 18.13
C GLN A 40 11.42 -8.11 16.90
N ALA A 41 10.73 -7.04 16.46
CA ALA A 41 11.22 -6.22 15.37
C ALA A 41 12.59 -5.62 15.75
N ASP A 42 13.56 -5.67 14.85
CA ASP A 42 14.87 -5.05 15.05
C ASP A 42 14.86 -3.65 14.43
N ASP A 43 14.81 -2.64 15.28
CA ASP A 43 14.83 -1.23 14.86
C ASP A 43 16.17 -0.82 14.21
N GLY A 44 17.23 -1.63 14.30
CA GLY A 44 18.52 -1.46 13.62
C GLY A 44 18.57 -2.06 12.21
N TYR A 45 17.67 -2.97 11.88
CA TYR A 45 17.68 -3.65 10.58
C TYR A 45 17.30 -2.69 9.43
N ARG A 46 18.19 -2.54 8.48
CA ARG A 46 18.08 -1.62 7.32
C ARG A 46 18.48 -2.34 6.02
N PRO A 47 17.61 -3.19 5.46
CA PRO A 47 17.87 -3.83 4.16
C PRO A 47 17.85 -2.81 3.02
N THR A 48 18.28 -3.22 1.85
CA THR A 48 18.05 -2.46 0.62
C THR A 48 16.60 -2.58 0.19
N VAL A 49 15.99 -1.48 -0.27
CA VAL A 49 14.55 -1.38 -0.57
C VAL A 49 14.33 -0.86 -1.98
N SER A 50 13.46 -1.53 -2.73
CA SER A 50 12.94 -1.06 -4.01
C SER A 50 11.48 -0.65 -3.86
N ILE A 51 11.17 0.64 -4.03
CA ILE A 51 9.79 1.14 -4.10
C ILE A 51 9.29 0.95 -5.53
N ILE A 52 8.20 0.21 -5.69
CA ILE A 52 7.59 -0.17 -6.96
C ILE A 52 6.30 0.63 -7.15
N LEU A 53 6.28 1.49 -8.15
CA LEU A 53 5.17 2.38 -8.47
C LEU A 53 4.68 2.12 -9.90
N ALA A 54 3.43 1.69 -10.07
CA ALA A 54 2.79 1.57 -11.36
C ALA A 54 1.86 2.76 -11.60
N ALA A 55 2.06 3.47 -12.70
CA ALA A 55 1.32 4.68 -13.08
C ALA A 55 0.56 4.48 -14.39
N TYR A 56 -0.65 5.02 -14.48
CA TYR A 56 -1.41 5.15 -15.71
C TYR A 56 -2.29 6.40 -15.64
N ASN A 57 -1.93 7.45 -16.39
CA ASN A 57 -2.61 8.74 -16.40
C ASN A 57 -2.74 9.35 -14.98
N GLU A 58 -1.60 9.56 -14.33
CA GLU A 58 -1.49 10.05 -12.94
C GLU A 58 -0.81 11.42 -12.87
N GLU A 59 -0.98 12.28 -13.90
CA GLU A 59 -0.28 13.60 -13.98
C GLU A 59 -0.56 14.49 -12.76
N GLU A 60 -1.72 14.34 -12.12
CA GLU A 60 -2.12 15.14 -10.96
C GLU A 60 -1.37 14.73 -9.67
N CYS A 61 -1.10 13.42 -9.49
CA CYS A 61 -0.60 12.87 -8.24
C CYS A 61 0.88 12.48 -8.28
N ILE A 62 1.43 12.14 -9.46
CA ILE A 62 2.76 11.55 -9.58
C ILE A 62 3.87 12.41 -9.01
N ARG A 63 3.81 13.75 -9.19
CA ARG A 63 4.81 14.67 -8.65
C ARG A 63 4.86 14.59 -7.13
N GLU A 64 3.71 14.72 -6.49
CA GLU A 64 3.60 14.68 -5.03
C GLU A 64 4.08 13.33 -4.47
N LYS A 65 3.70 12.22 -5.11
CA LYS A 65 4.17 10.89 -4.75
C LYS A 65 5.69 10.75 -4.82
N LEU A 66 6.31 11.21 -5.89
CA LEU A 66 7.77 11.12 -6.07
C LEU A 66 8.52 12.00 -5.07
N ASP A 67 8.04 13.23 -4.82
CA ASP A 67 8.59 14.09 -3.78
C ASP A 67 8.45 13.44 -2.39
N ASN A 68 7.31 12.83 -2.08
CA ASN A 68 7.06 12.09 -0.85
C ASN A 68 8.02 10.91 -0.69
N CYS A 69 8.22 10.08 -1.72
CA CYS A 69 9.18 8.97 -1.69
C CYS A 69 10.62 9.45 -1.47
N LEU A 70 11.03 10.55 -2.08
CA LEU A 70 12.36 11.14 -1.91
C LEU A 70 12.57 11.76 -0.52
N ALA A 71 11.49 12.12 0.18
CA ALA A 71 11.53 12.71 1.52
C ALA A 71 11.51 11.67 2.65
N LEU A 72 11.46 10.38 2.34
CA LEU A 72 11.43 9.31 3.33
C LEU A 72 12.69 9.30 4.22
N ASP A 73 12.52 9.02 5.51
CA ASP A 73 13.57 8.88 6.50
C ASP A 73 14.21 7.49 6.40
N TYR A 74 14.94 7.27 5.31
CA TYR A 74 15.68 6.02 5.07
C TYR A 74 17.02 6.35 4.39
N PRO A 75 18.10 5.55 4.63
CA PRO A 75 19.38 5.77 3.98
C PRO A 75 19.23 5.82 2.44
N LYS A 76 19.65 6.92 1.83
CA LYS A 76 19.40 7.16 0.40
C LYS A 76 20.11 6.15 -0.51
N GLU A 77 21.24 5.63 -0.05
CA GLU A 77 22.02 4.59 -0.73
C GLU A 77 21.40 3.20 -0.63
N LYS A 78 20.36 3.03 0.21
CA LYS A 78 19.65 1.77 0.42
C LYS A 78 18.22 1.77 -0.13
N ILE A 79 17.83 2.84 -0.82
CA ILE A 79 16.49 2.95 -1.38
C ILE A 79 16.57 3.30 -2.86
N GLU A 80 15.84 2.58 -3.69
CA GLU A 80 15.60 2.93 -5.08
C GLU A 80 14.11 3.08 -5.34
N ILE A 81 13.75 3.93 -6.29
CA ILE A 81 12.37 4.20 -6.68
C ILE A 81 12.23 3.86 -8.16
N LEU A 82 11.37 2.87 -8.45
CA LEU A 82 11.07 2.43 -9.79
C LEU A 82 9.64 2.82 -10.15
N VAL A 83 9.50 3.55 -11.24
CA VAL A 83 8.20 3.98 -11.78
C VAL A 83 7.99 3.31 -13.13
N GLY A 84 6.93 2.53 -13.27
CA GLY A 84 6.50 1.99 -14.54
C GLY A 84 5.24 2.70 -15.03
N SER A 85 5.31 3.31 -16.19
CA SER A 85 4.15 3.94 -16.82
C SER A 85 3.53 3.01 -17.83
N ASP A 86 2.24 2.68 -17.65
CA ASP A 86 1.48 1.72 -18.46
C ASP A 86 0.83 2.39 -19.68
N ALA A 87 1.67 2.90 -20.60
CA ALA A 87 1.23 3.64 -21.77
C ALA A 87 0.38 4.88 -21.42
N SER A 88 0.86 5.70 -20.48
CA SER A 88 0.17 6.96 -20.14
C SER A 88 0.17 7.93 -21.32
N GLU A 89 -0.97 8.57 -21.57
CA GLU A 89 -1.22 9.50 -22.69
C GLU A 89 -1.19 10.97 -22.21
N ASP A 90 -1.21 11.18 -20.89
CA ASP A 90 -1.13 12.49 -20.24
C ASP A 90 0.34 12.89 -19.95
N ARG A 91 0.55 13.87 -19.09
CA ARG A 91 1.86 14.37 -18.73
C ARG A 91 2.59 13.52 -17.66
N THR A 92 2.08 12.35 -17.31
CA THR A 92 2.69 11.44 -16.30
C THR A 92 4.16 11.19 -16.60
N ASN A 93 4.50 10.81 -17.84
CA ASN A 93 5.88 10.52 -18.23
C ASN A 93 6.77 11.77 -18.17
N GLU A 94 6.30 12.88 -18.73
CA GLU A 94 7.02 14.16 -18.71
C GLU A 94 7.37 14.60 -17.29
N ILE A 95 6.41 14.47 -16.36
CA ILE A 95 6.62 14.82 -14.96
C ILE A 95 7.63 13.87 -14.30
N ALA A 96 7.48 12.55 -14.50
CA ALA A 96 8.36 11.55 -13.91
C ALA A 96 9.81 11.68 -14.42
N GLU A 97 10.03 12.04 -15.68
CA GLU A 97 11.35 12.29 -16.27
C GLU A 97 12.13 13.38 -15.52
N THR A 98 11.45 14.41 -14.99
CA THR A 98 12.11 15.46 -14.19
C THR A 98 12.76 14.94 -12.91
N PHE A 99 12.38 13.74 -12.44
CA PHE A 99 12.90 13.10 -11.23
C PHE A 99 14.06 12.13 -11.48
N ILE A 100 14.40 11.82 -12.73
CA ILE A 100 15.52 10.93 -13.06
C ILE A 100 16.83 11.47 -12.48
N SER A 101 17.07 12.77 -12.57
CA SER A 101 18.26 13.43 -12.00
C SER A 101 18.32 13.34 -10.46
N ARG A 102 17.20 13.03 -9.81
CA ARG A 102 17.07 12.85 -8.36
C ARG A 102 17.13 11.38 -7.92
N GLY A 103 17.40 10.45 -8.86
CA GLY A 103 17.58 9.02 -8.57
C GLY A 103 16.35 8.14 -8.80
N VAL A 104 15.29 8.68 -9.43
CA VAL A 104 14.13 7.86 -9.82
C VAL A 104 14.43 7.15 -11.15
N ARG A 105 14.10 5.87 -11.23
CA ARG A 105 14.20 5.07 -12.45
C ARG A 105 12.82 4.99 -13.11
N LEU A 106 12.69 5.55 -14.30
CA LEU A 106 11.44 5.54 -15.08
C LEU A 106 11.50 4.48 -16.20
N PHE A 107 10.42 3.71 -16.30
CA PHE A 107 10.19 2.69 -17.34
C PHE A 107 8.88 3.02 -18.09
N PRO A 108 8.93 3.83 -19.15
CA PRO A 108 7.75 4.15 -19.96
C PRO A 108 7.45 3.00 -20.92
N TYR A 109 6.38 2.26 -20.68
CA TYR A 109 5.92 1.22 -21.59
C TYR A 109 5.03 1.83 -22.67
N THR A 110 5.17 1.34 -23.90
CA THR A 110 4.41 1.84 -25.07
C THR A 110 3.09 1.11 -25.28
N GLU A 111 2.96 -0.08 -24.68
CA GLU A 111 1.77 -0.91 -24.77
C GLU A 111 1.15 -1.09 -23.38
N ARG A 112 -0.16 -0.89 -23.32
CA ARG A 112 -0.91 -1.05 -22.07
C ARG A 112 -1.00 -2.52 -21.69
N GLY A 113 -0.40 -2.88 -20.57
CA GLY A 113 -0.37 -4.25 -20.04
C GLY A 113 -1.18 -4.44 -18.77
N GLY A 114 -1.67 -3.35 -18.17
CA GLY A 114 -2.33 -3.34 -16.87
C GLY A 114 -1.35 -3.35 -15.68
N LYS A 115 -1.84 -2.88 -14.53
CA LYS A 115 -1.04 -2.67 -13.31
C LYS A 115 -0.15 -3.86 -12.95
N MET A 116 -0.69 -5.08 -12.96
CA MET A 116 0.06 -6.27 -12.57
C MET A 116 1.19 -6.61 -13.55
N SER A 117 1.01 -6.34 -14.85
CA SER A 117 2.08 -6.52 -15.85
C SER A 117 3.23 -5.55 -15.59
N VAL A 118 2.92 -4.28 -15.31
CA VAL A 118 3.91 -3.26 -14.96
C VAL A 118 4.65 -3.64 -13.69
N VAL A 119 3.93 -3.99 -12.62
CA VAL A 119 4.52 -4.41 -11.35
C VAL A 119 5.48 -5.58 -11.55
N ASN A 120 5.09 -6.63 -12.29
CA ASN A 120 5.95 -7.79 -12.53
C ASN A 120 7.23 -7.41 -13.30
N ARG A 121 7.14 -6.49 -14.27
CA ARG A 121 8.31 -6.00 -15.01
C ARG A 121 9.24 -5.19 -14.10
N LEU A 122 8.68 -4.31 -13.24
CA LEU A 122 9.47 -3.53 -12.30
C LEU A 122 10.16 -4.39 -11.23
N VAL A 123 9.49 -5.44 -10.74
CA VAL A 123 10.09 -6.39 -9.80
C VAL A 123 11.30 -7.09 -10.42
N ALA A 124 11.27 -7.39 -11.72
CA ALA A 124 12.43 -7.98 -12.41
C ALA A 124 13.62 -7.00 -12.52
N GLU A 125 13.37 -5.70 -12.46
CA GLU A 125 14.39 -4.63 -12.50
C GLU A 125 14.84 -4.18 -11.09
N ALA A 126 14.13 -4.62 -10.06
CA ALA A 126 14.41 -4.27 -8.66
C ALA A 126 15.69 -4.93 -8.17
N THR A 127 16.51 -4.17 -7.43
CA THR A 127 17.79 -4.65 -6.85
C THR A 127 17.75 -4.74 -5.34
N GLY A 128 16.71 -4.19 -4.69
CA GLY A 128 16.53 -4.23 -3.25
C GLY A 128 16.17 -5.61 -2.72
N GLU A 129 16.59 -5.90 -1.50
CA GLU A 129 16.22 -7.12 -0.77
C GLU A 129 14.72 -7.17 -0.44
N VAL A 130 14.09 -5.99 -0.30
CA VAL A 130 12.67 -5.83 0.01
C VAL A 130 12.00 -4.97 -1.03
N CYS A 131 10.91 -5.47 -1.64
CA CYS A 131 10.06 -4.68 -2.53
C CYS A 131 8.90 -4.07 -1.75
N VAL A 132 8.70 -2.75 -1.89
CA VAL A 132 7.58 -2.02 -1.31
C VAL A 132 6.66 -1.57 -2.44
N PHE A 133 5.42 -2.03 -2.40
CA PHE A 133 4.39 -1.72 -3.38
C PHE A 133 3.48 -0.62 -2.86
N SER A 134 3.19 0.38 -3.68
CA SER A 134 2.25 1.45 -3.34
C SER A 134 1.59 2.01 -4.59
N ASP A 135 0.43 2.58 -4.42
CA ASP A 135 -0.26 3.32 -5.46
C ASP A 135 0.25 4.76 -5.56
N ILE A 136 0.09 5.37 -6.73
CA ILE A 136 0.56 6.76 -6.95
C ILE A 136 -0.22 7.75 -6.06
N SER A 137 -1.51 7.52 -5.87
CA SER A 137 -2.39 8.40 -5.07
C SER A 137 -2.17 8.28 -3.54
N GLU A 138 -1.41 7.31 -3.07
CA GLU A 138 -1.17 7.07 -1.66
C GLU A 138 0.13 7.72 -1.21
N LEU A 139 0.10 8.49 -0.13
CA LEU A 139 1.30 9.11 0.45
C LEU A 139 1.81 8.29 1.62
N PHE A 140 3.11 8.22 1.74
CA PHE A 140 3.80 7.54 2.83
C PHE A 140 4.08 8.49 4.00
N ASP A 141 3.94 8.00 5.22
CA ASP A 141 4.58 8.62 6.36
C ASP A 141 6.10 8.53 6.22
N ARG A 142 6.83 9.53 6.73
CA ARG A 142 8.29 9.62 6.55
C ARG A 142 9.05 8.39 7.04
N ASP A 143 8.59 7.78 8.11
CA ASP A 143 9.23 6.62 8.76
C ASP A 143 8.64 5.26 8.37
N VAL A 144 7.73 5.22 7.37
CA VAL A 144 7.02 4.00 6.99
C VAL A 144 7.97 2.87 6.60
N ILE A 145 9.02 3.17 5.84
CA ILE A 145 9.97 2.14 5.41
C ILE A 145 10.72 1.55 6.61
N LEU A 146 11.08 2.37 7.59
CA LEU A 146 11.69 1.92 8.84
C LEU A 146 10.76 0.98 9.60
N LYS A 147 9.49 1.35 9.72
CA LYS A 147 8.45 0.58 10.41
C LYS A 147 8.16 -0.76 9.73
N LEU A 148 8.17 -0.80 8.40
CA LEU A 148 7.91 -2.03 7.64
C LEU A 148 9.14 -2.96 7.67
N THR A 149 10.33 -2.43 7.41
CA THR A 149 11.54 -3.25 7.20
C THR A 149 12.05 -3.90 8.47
N ARG A 150 11.86 -3.30 9.64
CA ARG A 150 12.31 -3.85 10.93
C ARG A 150 11.80 -5.28 11.21
N HIS A 151 10.65 -5.65 10.63
CA HIS A 151 10.06 -6.97 10.81
C HIS A 151 10.77 -8.06 10.00
N PHE A 152 11.41 -7.69 8.88
CA PHE A 152 12.16 -8.63 8.04
C PHE A 152 13.52 -9.06 8.64
N ALA A 153 13.89 -8.55 9.81
CA ALA A 153 14.98 -9.13 10.60
C ALA A 153 14.68 -10.59 10.99
N ASP A 154 13.43 -10.96 11.11
CA ASP A 154 12.98 -12.34 11.21
C ASP A 154 12.87 -12.96 9.81
N SER A 155 13.76 -13.89 9.49
CA SER A 155 13.79 -14.59 8.19
C SER A 155 12.54 -15.42 7.88
N GLN A 156 11.64 -15.62 8.83
CA GLN A 156 10.37 -16.30 8.63
C GLN A 156 9.27 -15.37 8.13
N ILE A 157 9.49 -14.05 8.19
CA ILE A 157 8.52 -13.06 7.70
C ILE A 157 8.77 -12.80 6.22
N GLY A 158 7.82 -13.23 5.39
CA GLY A 158 7.87 -13.03 3.93
C GLY A 158 7.13 -11.80 3.43
N ALA A 159 6.20 -11.24 4.22
CA ALA A 159 5.45 -10.04 3.84
C ALA A 159 4.99 -9.26 5.07
N VAL A 160 4.94 -7.94 4.93
CA VAL A 160 4.43 -6.99 5.93
C VAL A 160 3.53 -6.01 5.22
N THR A 161 2.39 -5.66 5.82
CA THR A 161 1.49 -4.63 5.29
C THR A 161 1.39 -3.45 6.26
N GLY A 162 1.30 -2.24 5.70
CA GLY A 162 0.99 -1.04 6.43
C GLY A 162 -0.52 -0.91 6.68
N ASN A 163 -0.90 0.00 7.56
CA ASN A 163 -2.28 0.41 7.76
C ASN A 163 -2.58 1.67 6.94
N HIS A 164 -3.70 1.67 6.21
CA HIS A 164 -4.18 2.85 5.50
C HIS A 164 -4.97 3.73 6.47
N ILE A 165 -4.57 4.97 6.60
CA ILE A 165 -5.31 5.98 7.36
C ILE A 165 -6.00 6.89 6.34
N TYR A 166 -7.32 6.85 6.30
CA TYR A 166 -8.12 7.77 5.50
C TYR A 166 -8.29 9.06 6.28
N ASN A 167 -7.68 10.15 5.81
CA ASN A 167 -7.99 11.49 6.32
C ASN A 167 -9.32 11.94 5.69
N GLU A 168 -10.38 12.02 6.47
CA GLU A 168 -11.71 12.46 6.02
C GLU A 168 -11.73 13.92 5.53
N GLU A 169 -10.68 14.70 5.75
CA GLU A 169 -10.60 16.11 5.35
C GLU A 169 -10.50 16.34 3.82
N ASN A 170 -10.23 15.30 3.02
CA ASN A 170 -10.14 15.43 1.56
C ASN A 170 -11.32 14.85 0.76
N SER A 171 -12.37 14.38 1.43
CA SER A 171 -13.63 13.98 0.77
C SER A 171 -14.59 15.16 0.62
N GLY A 172 -14.13 16.24 -0.01
CA GLY A 172 -14.99 17.28 -0.52
C GLY A 172 -15.77 16.76 -1.69
N SER A 173 -16.98 16.24 -1.47
CA SER A 173 -17.94 15.95 -2.52
C SER A 173 -18.22 17.20 -3.33
N PRO A 174 -18.24 17.15 -4.66
CA PRO A 174 -18.76 18.23 -5.48
C PRO A 174 -20.28 18.12 -5.52
N GLU A 175 -20.97 18.67 -4.54
CA GLU A 175 -22.40 18.98 -4.69
C GLU A 175 -22.63 20.49 -4.62
N GLY A 176 -23.01 21.03 -5.80
CA GLY A 176 -24.03 22.06 -5.95
C GLY A 176 -23.73 23.46 -5.47
N GLY A 177 -23.34 24.32 -6.42
CA GLY A 177 -23.94 25.65 -6.63
C GLY A 177 -23.87 26.68 -5.53
N GLY A 178 -23.16 27.80 -5.78
CA GLY A 178 -23.58 29.10 -5.27
C GLY A 178 -22.64 29.85 -4.36
N GLU A 179 -22.07 30.90 -4.94
CA GLU A 179 -21.72 32.20 -4.34
C GLU A 179 -20.41 32.37 -3.58
N ALA A 180 -19.69 33.32 -4.12
CA ALA A 180 -18.44 33.92 -3.65
C ALA A 180 -18.58 34.59 -2.26
N SER A 181 -17.56 34.43 -1.41
CA SER A 181 -17.07 35.55 -0.61
C SER A 181 -15.64 35.31 -0.12
N ALA A 182 -14.84 36.34 -0.31
CA ALA A 182 -13.44 36.47 0.11
C ALA A 182 -13.29 36.49 1.64
N GLY A 183 -12.17 35.95 2.18
CA GLY A 183 -11.77 36.34 3.51
C GLY A 183 -10.74 35.47 4.22
N ARG A 184 -9.49 35.90 4.15
CA ARG A 184 -8.49 35.93 5.24
C ARG A 184 -8.05 34.64 5.92
N GLY A 185 -6.77 34.44 5.80
CA GLY A 185 -5.95 33.46 6.50
C GLY A 185 -6.03 33.50 8.03
N LYS A 186 -5.69 32.31 8.59
CA LYS A 186 -5.09 32.21 9.92
C LYS A 186 -4.21 30.96 9.97
N LYS A 187 -2.92 31.20 10.21
CA LYS A 187 -1.99 30.19 10.72
C LYS A 187 -2.51 29.69 12.07
N HIS A 188 -2.57 28.39 12.24
CA HIS A 188 -2.55 27.80 13.58
C HIS A 188 -1.50 26.69 13.62
N HIS A 189 -0.50 26.99 14.43
CA HIS A 189 0.45 26.10 15.04
C HIS A 189 -0.33 25.18 15.97
N ASN A 190 -0.14 23.87 15.91
CA ASN A 190 -0.57 23.00 16.98
C ASN A 190 0.44 21.87 17.18
N ASP A 191 1.10 21.98 18.32
CA ASP A 191 1.94 20.96 18.93
C ASP A 191 1.07 19.84 19.50
N GLY A 192 1.59 18.61 19.35
CA GLY A 192 1.40 17.49 20.24
C GLY A 192 0.03 16.83 20.24
N LEU A 193 0.02 15.55 19.86
CA LEU A 193 -0.73 14.55 20.62
C LEU A 193 -0.25 13.12 20.28
N GLU A 194 -0.11 12.42 21.35
CA GLU A 194 0.37 11.08 21.59
C GLU A 194 -0.15 9.98 20.65
N SER A 195 0.79 9.14 20.29
CA SER A 195 0.57 7.87 19.58
C SER A 195 -0.15 6.86 20.50
N ASN A 196 -1.36 6.49 20.15
CA ASN A 196 -1.97 5.26 20.67
C ASN A 196 -1.71 4.11 19.70
N HIS A 197 -0.75 3.27 20.06
CA HIS A 197 -0.53 1.99 19.43
C HIS A 197 -1.63 1.01 19.83
N THR A 198 -2.45 0.60 18.87
CA THR A 198 -3.21 -0.63 19.01
C THR A 198 -2.81 -1.56 17.87
N ILE A 199 -1.93 -2.49 18.19
CA ILE A 199 -1.62 -3.63 17.32
C ILE A 199 -2.68 -4.68 17.63
N MET A 200 -3.61 -4.92 16.71
CA MET A 200 -4.41 -6.15 16.74
C MET A 200 -3.70 -7.20 15.86
N GLY A 201 -3.34 -8.27 16.53
CA GLY A 201 -2.76 -9.48 15.96
C GLY A 201 -3.75 -10.33 15.14
#